data_ebcc6accd4f805f06e915431d415af1d
#
_entry.id   ebcc6accd4f805f06e915431d415af1d
#
_cell.length_a   1.000
_cell.length_b   1.000
_cell.length_c   1.000
_cell.angle_alpha   90.00
_cell.angle_beta   90.00
_cell.angle_gamma   90.00
#
_symmetry.space_group_name_H-M   'P 1'
#
loop_
_entity.id
_entity.type
_entity.pdbx_description
1 polymer ?
#
loop_
_entity_poly.entity_id
_entity_poly.type
_entity_poly.pdbx_seq_one_letter_code
_entity_poly.pdbx_strand_id
1 'polypeptide(L)'
;LDGVILDMGYDQLSMHDGYYNNVLANIMVEDIENVTVLKNGFGIYGAKGANGVIIIDTKRNKSFATKIDLSIAGNYQILPQFPSMMDASQYRSYVSEMLKTTGTKMNEFKFLQEDPNYYYYNMYHNNTDWNDVVTREAWTQNYGINIQGGDDIAQYNLSVGYTDSKSTLKRNDMQRFNVRFNTDIVLNKWFYTRFDASYTNVIRNL
;
A
#
# COMPACT_ATOMS: atom_id res chain seq x y z
N LEU A 1 -0.16 -12.98 -14.32
CA LEU A 1 -0.98 -13.63 -13.30
C LEU A 1 -1.76 -14.76 -13.93
N ASP A 2 -1.56 -15.99 -13.50
CA ASP A 2 -2.25 -17.20 -14.00
C ASP A 2 -2.28 -17.33 -15.53
N GLY A 3 -1.19 -16.96 -16.20
CA GLY A 3 -1.04 -16.96 -17.66
C GLY A 3 -1.58 -15.72 -18.37
N VAL A 4 -2.22 -14.78 -17.66
CA VAL A 4 -2.69 -13.51 -18.22
C VAL A 4 -1.65 -12.41 -17.99
N ILE A 5 -1.34 -11.67 -19.04
CA ILE A 5 -0.42 -10.52 -18.95
C ILE A 5 -1.18 -9.36 -18.28
N LEU A 6 -0.66 -8.90 -17.14
CA LEU A 6 -1.15 -7.68 -16.51
C LEU A 6 -0.49 -6.47 -17.18
N ASP A 7 -1.31 -5.50 -17.58
CA ASP A 7 -0.80 -4.23 -18.07
C ASP A 7 -0.41 -3.34 -16.88
N MET A 8 0.88 -3.00 -16.83
CA MET A 8 1.48 -2.17 -15.81
C MET A 8 1.60 -0.70 -16.27
N GLY A 9 0.75 -0.28 -17.21
CA GLY A 9 0.75 1.09 -17.75
C GLY A 9 0.63 2.14 -16.65
N TYR A 10 1.73 2.78 -16.33
CA TYR A 10 1.82 3.77 -15.25
C TYR A 10 0.91 4.98 -15.48
N ASP A 11 0.68 5.35 -16.74
CA ASP A 11 -0.08 6.54 -17.11
C ASP A 11 -1.58 6.44 -16.82
N GLN A 12 -2.11 5.22 -16.75
CA GLN A 12 -3.53 4.97 -16.50
C GLN A 12 -3.87 4.82 -15.02
N LEU A 13 -2.85 4.72 -14.16
CA LEU A 13 -2.99 4.36 -12.76
C LEU A 13 -2.55 5.48 -11.82
N SER A 14 -2.19 6.65 -12.35
CA SER A 14 -1.88 7.83 -11.54
C SER A 14 -3.16 8.38 -10.94
N MET A 15 -3.23 8.38 -9.61
CA MET A 15 -4.33 9.01 -8.85
C MET A 15 -4.06 10.51 -8.65
N HIS A 16 -2.81 10.90 -8.62
CA HIS A 16 -2.29 12.25 -8.49
C HIS A 16 -0.83 12.24 -8.97
N ASP A 17 -0.31 13.37 -9.41
CA ASP A 17 1.09 13.48 -9.86
C ASP A 17 2.06 12.86 -8.83
N GLY A 18 2.78 11.83 -9.27
CA GLY A 18 3.71 11.08 -8.42
C GLY A 18 3.11 9.90 -7.61
N TYR A 19 1.79 9.72 -7.62
CA TYR A 19 1.13 8.58 -6.96
C TYR A 19 0.63 7.56 -7.98
N TYR A 20 1.34 6.46 -8.10
CA TYR A 20 1.00 5.36 -9.01
C TYR A 20 0.29 4.23 -8.25
N ASN A 21 -0.79 3.72 -8.84
CA ASN A 21 -1.43 2.54 -8.32
C ASN A 21 -0.66 1.29 -8.76
N ASN A 22 -0.05 0.58 -7.81
CA ASN A 22 0.62 -0.67 -8.11
C ASN A 22 -0.42 -1.80 -8.24
N VAL A 23 -0.61 -2.33 -9.46
CA VAL A 23 -1.52 -3.45 -9.74
C VAL A 23 -1.18 -4.69 -8.91
N LEU A 24 0.11 -4.93 -8.64
CA LEU A 24 0.55 -6.07 -7.81
C LEU A 24 0.07 -5.94 -6.36
N ALA A 25 -0.11 -4.72 -5.85
CA ALA A 25 -0.66 -4.50 -4.52
C ALA A 25 -2.14 -4.93 -4.39
N ASN A 26 -2.81 -5.20 -5.51
CA ASN A 26 -4.19 -5.70 -5.50
C ASN A 26 -4.28 -7.22 -5.35
N ILE A 27 -3.16 -7.93 -5.45
CA ILE A 27 -3.09 -9.39 -5.27
C ILE A 27 -2.86 -9.68 -3.78
N MET A 28 -3.67 -10.55 -3.20
CA MET A 28 -3.42 -11.00 -1.83
C MET A 28 -2.25 -11.98 -1.80
N VAL A 29 -1.35 -11.79 -0.84
CA VAL A 29 -0.19 -12.68 -0.67
C VAL A 29 -0.65 -14.10 -0.34
N GLU A 30 -1.73 -14.22 0.41
CA GLU A 30 -2.34 -15.50 0.80
C GLU A 30 -2.87 -16.31 -0.38
N ASP A 31 -3.21 -15.64 -1.50
CA ASP A 31 -3.68 -16.29 -2.73
C ASP A 31 -2.53 -16.80 -3.61
N ILE A 32 -1.30 -16.38 -3.35
CA ILE A 32 -0.14 -16.73 -4.16
C ILE A 32 0.37 -18.12 -3.78
N GLU A 33 0.53 -19.00 -4.76
CA GLU A 33 1.19 -20.29 -4.61
C GLU A 33 2.67 -20.21 -4.96
N ASN A 34 2.99 -19.55 -6.09
CA ASN A 34 4.34 -19.49 -6.61
C ASN A 34 4.61 -18.16 -7.29
N VAL A 35 5.86 -17.68 -7.18
CA VAL A 35 6.36 -16.51 -7.92
C VAL A 35 7.66 -16.91 -8.62
N THR A 36 7.64 -16.84 -9.94
CA THR A 36 8.82 -17.11 -10.77
C THR A 36 9.29 -15.85 -11.46
N VAL A 37 10.57 -15.54 -11.34
CA VAL A 37 11.18 -14.38 -12.00
C VAL A 37 12.06 -14.83 -13.16
N LEU A 38 11.67 -14.46 -14.38
CA LEU A 38 12.47 -14.67 -15.59
C LEU A 38 13.21 -13.37 -15.91
N LYS A 39 14.55 -13.40 -15.83
CA LYS A 39 15.40 -12.23 -16.10
C LYS A 39 15.35 -11.80 -17.58
N ASN A 40 15.04 -12.72 -18.49
CA ASN A 40 14.85 -12.46 -19.90
C ASN A 40 13.66 -13.30 -20.38
N GLY A 41 12.58 -12.64 -20.71
CA GLY A 41 11.35 -13.28 -21.20
C GLY A 41 11.06 -12.99 -22.67
N PHE A 42 11.99 -12.34 -23.40
CA PHE A 42 11.76 -11.92 -24.79
C PHE A 42 11.34 -13.07 -25.71
N GLY A 43 11.97 -14.23 -25.57
CA GLY A 43 11.68 -15.41 -26.41
C GLY A 43 10.25 -15.96 -26.22
N ILE A 44 9.60 -15.70 -25.08
CA ILE A 44 8.27 -16.25 -24.76
C ILE A 44 7.21 -15.15 -24.83
N TYR A 45 7.52 -13.95 -24.33
CA TYR A 45 6.58 -12.84 -24.15
C TYR A 45 6.83 -11.65 -25.10
N GLY A 46 7.80 -11.80 -26.04
CA GLY A 46 8.16 -10.75 -27.01
C GLY A 46 8.72 -9.50 -26.34
N ALA A 47 8.48 -8.34 -26.95
CA ALA A 47 9.01 -7.06 -26.49
C ALA A 47 8.61 -6.69 -25.06
N LYS A 48 7.41 -7.09 -24.60
CA LYS A 48 6.96 -6.87 -23.22
C LYS A 48 7.80 -7.62 -22.19
N GLY A 49 8.44 -8.72 -22.56
CA GLY A 49 9.30 -9.52 -21.70
C GLY A 49 10.79 -9.17 -21.74
N ALA A 50 11.21 -8.15 -22.50
CA ALA A 50 12.62 -7.82 -22.73
C ALA A 50 13.36 -7.44 -21.44
N ASN A 51 12.70 -6.75 -20.52
CA ASN A 51 13.25 -6.32 -19.22
C ASN A 51 13.05 -7.36 -18.09
N GLY A 52 12.48 -8.52 -18.41
CA GLY A 52 12.14 -9.56 -17.46
C GLY A 52 10.64 -9.75 -17.30
N VAL A 53 10.27 -10.89 -16.72
CA VAL A 53 8.87 -11.27 -16.48
C VAL A 53 8.74 -11.82 -15.07
N ILE A 54 7.72 -11.39 -14.36
CA ILE A 54 7.31 -11.95 -13.08
C ILE A 54 6.05 -12.77 -13.34
N ILE A 55 6.14 -14.09 -13.15
CA ILE A 55 5.02 -15.02 -13.26
C ILE A 55 4.50 -15.26 -11.85
N ILE A 56 3.21 -15.02 -11.65
CA ILE A 56 2.53 -15.24 -10.37
C ILE A 56 1.43 -16.26 -10.62
N ASP A 57 1.57 -17.39 -9.95
CA ASP A 57 0.58 -18.46 -9.98
C ASP A 57 -0.23 -18.43 -8.68
N THR A 58 -1.55 -18.40 -8.79
CA THR A 58 -2.43 -18.42 -7.62
C THR A 58 -2.74 -19.84 -7.17
N LYS A 59 -3.10 -19.96 -5.88
CA LYS A 59 -3.46 -21.24 -5.28
C LYS A 59 -4.62 -21.91 -6.01
N ARG A 60 -4.41 -23.18 -6.33
CA ARG A 60 -5.43 -24.06 -6.90
C ARG A 60 -5.60 -25.27 -6.01
N ASN A 61 -6.78 -25.86 -6.05
CA ASN A 61 -7.03 -27.06 -5.27
C ASN A 61 -6.18 -28.23 -5.79
N LYS A 62 -5.63 -28.99 -4.84
CA LYS A 62 -4.89 -30.24 -5.09
C LYS A 62 -5.42 -31.40 -4.26
N SER A 63 -6.51 -31.18 -3.54
CA SER A 63 -7.07 -32.16 -2.62
C SER A 63 -8.54 -32.39 -2.93
N PHE A 64 -8.97 -33.66 -2.90
CA PHE A 64 -10.38 -34.01 -3.06
C PHE A 64 -11.22 -33.65 -1.83
N ALA A 65 -10.61 -33.68 -0.65
CA ALA A 65 -11.30 -33.30 0.58
C ALA A 65 -11.49 -31.79 0.64
N THR A 66 -12.69 -31.36 1.01
CA THR A 66 -12.96 -29.95 1.27
C THR A 66 -12.09 -29.46 2.44
N LYS A 67 -11.32 -28.41 2.20
CA LYS A 67 -10.47 -27.75 3.18
C LYS A 67 -10.87 -26.29 3.29
N ILE A 68 -10.97 -25.82 4.53
CA ILE A 68 -11.28 -24.43 4.84
C ILE A 68 -10.12 -23.88 5.66
N ASP A 69 -9.44 -22.88 5.13
CA ASP A 69 -8.36 -22.18 5.79
C ASP A 69 -8.84 -20.78 6.16
N LEU A 70 -8.73 -20.42 7.44
CA LEU A 70 -8.99 -19.09 7.95
C LEU A 70 -7.67 -18.43 8.31
N SER A 71 -7.41 -17.25 7.79
CA SER A 71 -6.24 -16.42 8.11
C SER A 71 -6.65 -15.11 8.75
N ILE A 72 -6.05 -14.79 9.89
CA ILE A 72 -6.21 -13.52 10.58
C ILE A 72 -4.82 -13.02 10.93
N ALA A 73 -4.47 -11.82 10.45
CA ALA A 73 -3.20 -11.20 10.78
C ALA A 73 -3.40 -9.72 11.15
N GLY A 74 -2.69 -9.28 12.17
CA GLY A 74 -2.66 -7.90 12.63
C GLY A 74 -1.23 -7.40 12.73
N ASN A 75 -0.96 -6.20 12.19
CA ASN A 75 0.33 -5.53 12.30
C ASN A 75 0.14 -4.18 12.98
N TYR A 76 0.94 -3.93 14.00
CA TYR A 76 1.02 -2.64 14.66
C TYR A 76 2.28 -1.92 14.20
N GLN A 77 2.12 -0.71 13.70
CA GLN A 77 3.21 0.13 13.20
C GLN A 77 3.45 1.27 14.18
N ILE A 78 4.62 1.26 14.78
CA ILE A 78 5.11 2.35 15.64
C ILE A 78 5.81 3.40 14.77
N LEU A 79 5.78 4.63 15.23
CA LEU A 79 6.49 5.71 14.54
C LEU A 79 8.00 5.53 14.64
N PRO A 80 8.74 5.84 13.57
CA PRO A 80 10.18 5.95 13.65
C PRO A 80 10.57 7.09 14.60
N GLN A 81 11.73 6.99 15.21
CA GLN A 81 12.27 8.10 15.97
C GLN A 81 12.66 9.23 15.01
N PHE A 82 11.98 10.37 15.13
CA PHE A 82 12.32 11.55 14.34
C PHE A 82 13.57 12.25 14.89
N PRO A 83 14.35 12.94 14.05
CA PRO A 83 15.41 13.80 14.53
C PRO A 83 14.86 14.87 15.48
N SER A 84 15.61 15.19 16.51
CA SER A 84 15.26 16.29 17.41
C SER A 84 15.29 17.61 16.62
N MET A 85 14.18 18.31 16.59
CA MET A 85 14.03 19.60 15.94
C MET A 85 13.93 20.71 16.97
N MET A 86 14.31 21.91 16.60
CA MET A 86 14.09 23.09 17.44
C MET A 86 12.57 23.35 17.56
N ASP A 87 12.13 23.68 18.76
CA ASP A 87 10.80 24.25 18.95
C ASP A 87 10.74 25.71 18.45
N ALA A 88 9.54 26.28 18.39
CA ALA A 88 9.37 27.62 17.85
C ALA A 88 10.12 28.69 18.67
N SER A 89 10.26 28.52 19.98
CA SER A 89 10.97 29.47 20.84
C SER A 89 12.48 29.38 20.64
N GLN A 90 13.01 28.17 20.57
CA GLN A 90 14.42 27.91 20.28
C GLN A 90 14.81 28.45 18.89
N TYR A 91 13.94 28.24 17.89
CA TYR A 91 14.15 28.76 16.53
C TYR A 91 14.18 30.29 16.51
N ARG A 92 13.23 30.96 17.19
CA ARG A 92 13.23 32.43 17.29
C ARG A 92 14.48 32.96 17.97
N SER A 93 14.90 32.31 19.06
CA SER A 93 16.14 32.71 19.77
C SER A 93 17.38 32.54 18.89
N TYR A 94 17.49 31.40 18.21
CA TYR A 94 18.59 31.15 17.28
C TYR A 94 18.68 32.18 16.16
N VAL A 95 17.53 32.45 15.49
CA VAL A 95 17.49 33.43 14.40
C VAL A 95 17.75 34.85 14.91
N SER A 96 17.24 35.21 16.09
CA SER A 96 17.50 36.52 16.70
C SER A 96 18.99 36.74 16.95
N GLU A 97 19.69 35.72 17.45
CA GLU A 97 21.12 35.80 17.71
C GLU A 97 21.94 35.87 16.41
N MET A 98 21.57 35.10 15.41
CA MET A 98 22.16 35.15 14.08
C MET A 98 22.00 36.54 13.42
N LEU A 99 20.81 37.16 13.53
CA LEU A 99 20.56 38.49 12.97
C LEU A 99 21.34 39.58 13.70
N LYS A 100 21.52 39.47 15.03
CA LYS A 100 22.37 40.38 15.79
C LYS A 100 23.81 40.38 15.29
N THR A 101 24.36 39.20 15.00
CA THR A 101 25.73 39.06 14.48
C THR A 101 25.89 39.62 13.07
N THR A 102 24.87 39.55 12.24
CA THR A 102 24.87 40.09 10.86
C THR A 102 24.52 41.57 10.78
N GLY A 103 24.12 42.20 11.89
CA GLY A 103 23.69 43.60 11.93
C GLY A 103 22.33 43.88 11.24
N THR A 104 21.57 42.85 10.95
CA THR A 104 20.23 42.97 10.30
C THR A 104 19.18 43.39 11.32
N LYS A 105 18.28 44.28 10.92
CA LYS A 105 17.23 44.80 11.81
C LYS A 105 16.16 43.72 12.06
N MET A 106 16.01 43.30 13.32
CA MET A 106 15.03 42.27 13.71
C MET A 106 13.56 42.69 13.46
N ASN A 107 13.29 44.00 13.47
CA ASN A 107 11.95 44.57 13.27
C ASN A 107 11.36 44.24 11.86
N GLU A 108 12.18 43.86 10.92
CA GLU A 108 11.74 43.48 9.57
C GLU A 108 11.08 42.09 9.54
N PHE A 109 11.32 41.28 10.58
CA PHE A 109 10.79 39.91 10.66
C PHE A 109 9.60 39.82 11.60
N LYS A 110 8.41 39.58 11.03
CA LYS A 110 7.15 39.53 11.79
C LYS A 110 7.12 38.47 12.88
N PHE A 111 7.75 37.32 12.67
CA PHE A 111 7.79 36.21 13.62
C PHE A 111 8.74 36.43 14.81
N LEU A 112 9.53 37.51 14.79
CA LEU A 112 10.40 37.94 15.88
C LEU A 112 9.83 39.09 16.71
N GLN A 113 8.61 39.54 16.42
CA GLN A 113 7.91 40.59 17.17
C GLN A 113 7.47 40.04 18.54
N GLU A 114 8.01 40.62 19.60
CA GLU A 114 7.73 40.17 20.99
C GLU A 114 6.54 40.88 21.62
N ASP A 115 5.90 41.84 20.93
CA ASP A 115 4.76 42.58 21.46
C ASP A 115 3.48 41.72 21.40
N PRO A 116 2.88 41.35 22.56
CA PRO A 116 1.63 40.56 22.58
C PRO A 116 0.44 41.27 21.97
N ASN A 117 0.48 42.60 21.83
CA ASN A 117 -0.59 43.36 21.19
C ASN A 117 -0.46 43.42 19.66
N TYR A 118 0.63 42.89 19.12
CA TYR A 118 0.79 42.78 17.68
C TYR A 118 -0.26 41.82 17.08
N TYR A 119 -0.99 42.31 16.09
CA TYR A 119 -2.13 41.58 15.51
C TYR A 119 -1.84 40.12 15.13
N TYR A 120 -0.66 39.89 14.61
CA TYR A 120 -0.24 38.54 14.21
C TYR A 120 0.59 37.78 15.26
N TYR A 121 0.69 38.30 16.50
CA TYR A 121 1.52 37.70 17.56
C TYR A 121 1.21 36.23 17.77
N ASN A 122 -0.06 35.89 18.03
CA ASN A 122 -0.47 34.49 18.25
C ASN A 122 -0.21 33.57 17.05
N MET A 123 -0.32 34.09 15.84
CA MET A 123 -0.08 33.34 14.62
C MET A 123 1.40 32.90 14.49
N TYR A 124 2.33 33.77 14.88
CA TYR A 124 3.77 33.52 14.76
C TYR A 124 4.42 32.95 16.02
N HIS A 125 3.68 32.91 17.16
CA HIS A 125 4.18 32.37 18.42
C HIS A 125 3.60 31.01 18.77
N ASN A 126 2.92 30.34 17.84
CA ASN A 126 2.49 28.98 18.01
C ASN A 126 3.71 28.02 18.03
N ASN A 127 3.63 27.04 18.90
CA ASN A 127 4.60 25.95 18.94
C ASN A 127 3.89 24.65 18.52
N THR A 128 3.85 24.41 17.20
CA THR A 128 3.16 23.24 16.65
C THR A 128 4.18 22.15 16.38
N ASP A 129 4.02 21.01 17.03
CA ASP A 129 4.74 19.78 16.65
C ASP A 129 4.09 19.17 15.41
N TRP A 130 4.68 19.42 14.26
CA TRP A 130 4.17 18.91 12.98
C TRP A 130 4.26 17.39 12.88
N ASN A 131 5.21 16.75 13.58
CA ASN A 131 5.27 15.29 13.59
C ASN A 131 3.99 14.72 14.24
N ASP A 132 3.59 15.27 15.40
CA ASP A 132 2.37 14.83 16.09
C ASP A 132 1.09 15.15 15.29
N VAL A 133 1.09 16.30 14.58
CA VAL A 133 -0.05 16.69 13.74
C VAL A 133 -0.26 15.73 12.58
N VAL A 134 0.81 15.32 11.87
CA VAL A 134 0.70 14.55 10.62
C VAL A 134 0.85 13.04 10.80
N THR A 135 1.42 12.58 11.92
CA THR A 135 1.68 11.17 12.14
C THR A 135 0.80 10.56 13.24
N ARG A 136 0.71 9.26 13.24
CA ARG A 136 0.06 8.43 14.27
C ARG A 136 0.63 7.03 14.25
N GLU A 137 0.53 6.33 15.35
CA GLU A 137 0.65 4.87 15.36
C GLU A 137 -0.51 4.24 14.59
N ALA A 138 -0.26 3.14 13.92
CA ALA A 138 -1.22 2.60 12.97
C ALA A 138 -1.38 1.08 13.07
N TRP A 139 -2.57 0.61 12.73
CA TRP A 139 -2.91 -0.81 12.66
C TRP A 139 -3.22 -1.21 11.23
N THR A 140 -2.73 -2.37 10.84
CA THR A 140 -3.16 -3.08 9.63
C THR A 140 -3.78 -4.40 10.04
N GLN A 141 -4.97 -4.68 9.54
CA GLN A 141 -5.71 -5.91 9.81
C GLN A 141 -5.98 -6.62 8.48
N ASN A 142 -5.70 -7.91 8.44
CA ASN A 142 -5.95 -8.77 7.29
C ASN A 142 -6.82 -9.94 7.73
N TYR A 143 -7.87 -10.19 6.98
CA TYR A 143 -8.78 -11.30 7.16
C TYR A 143 -8.89 -12.08 5.85
N GLY A 144 -8.73 -13.38 5.89
CA GLY A 144 -8.82 -14.23 4.71
C GLY A 144 -9.53 -15.54 5.00
N ILE A 145 -10.35 -15.97 4.06
CA ILE A 145 -10.99 -17.29 4.06
C ILE A 145 -10.66 -17.93 2.71
N ASN A 146 -10.13 -19.14 2.74
CA ASN A 146 -9.91 -19.94 1.55
C ASN A 146 -10.65 -21.27 1.70
N ILE A 147 -11.47 -21.59 0.70
CA ILE A 147 -12.26 -22.82 0.64
C ILE A 147 -11.86 -23.54 -0.64
N GLN A 148 -11.31 -24.72 -0.49
CA GLN A 148 -10.89 -25.55 -1.62
C GLN A 148 -11.45 -26.96 -1.49
N GLY A 149 -11.73 -27.59 -2.61
CA GLY A 149 -12.27 -28.95 -2.63
C GLY A 149 -12.54 -29.40 -4.06
N GLY A 150 -13.10 -30.58 -4.20
CA GLY A 150 -13.48 -31.10 -5.51
C GLY A 150 -13.35 -32.61 -5.60
N ASP A 151 -13.42 -33.09 -6.83
CA ASP A 151 -13.27 -34.50 -7.19
C ASP A 151 -12.41 -34.67 -8.45
N ASP A 152 -12.44 -35.83 -9.06
CA ASP A 152 -11.73 -36.14 -10.32
C ASP A 152 -12.26 -35.35 -11.52
N ILE A 153 -13.47 -34.80 -11.44
CA ILE A 153 -14.14 -34.10 -12.52
C ILE A 153 -13.99 -32.59 -12.36
N ALA A 154 -14.21 -32.06 -11.14
CA ALA A 154 -14.20 -30.64 -10.89
C ALA A 154 -13.48 -30.32 -9.58
N GLN A 155 -12.49 -29.45 -9.66
CA GLN A 155 -11.76 -28.91 -8.52
C GLN A 155 -11.98 -27.41 -8.44
N TYR A 156 -12.17 -26.89 -7.24
CA TYR A 156 -12.41 -25.47 -7.02
C TYR A 156 -11.59 -24.90 -5.87
N ASN A 157 -11.30 -23.62 -5.97
CA ASN A 157 -10.73 -22.82 -4.91
C ASN A 157 -11.43 -21.46 -4.87
N LEU A 158 -12.03 -21.14 -3.74
CA LEU A 158 -12.66 -19.83 -3.46
C LEU A 158 -11.87 -19.14 -2.35
N SER A 159 -11.38 -17.96 -2.65
CA SER A 159 -10.69 -17.10 -1.69
C SER A 159 -11.47 -15.80 -1.52
N VAL A 160 -11.66 -15.39 -0.28
CA VAL A 160 -12.27 -14.10 0.09
C VAL A 160 -11.36 -13.43 1.10
N GLY A 161 -11.00 -12.18 0.86
CA GLY A 161 -10.11 -11.44 1.72
C GLY A 161 -10.54 -10.01 1.95
N TYR A 162 -10.23 -9.51 3.13
CA TYR A 162 -10.42 -8.12 3.52
C TYR A 162 -9.16 -7.60 4.22
N THR A 163 -8.70 -6.43 3.80
CA THR A 163 -7.58 -5.71 4.40
C THR A 163 -8.05 -4.31 4.79
N ASP A 164 -7.84 -3.93 6.05
CA ASP A 164 -7.95 -2.54 6.53
C ASP A 164 -6.57 -2.10 7.00
N SER A 165 -5.94 -1.22 6.25
CA SER A 165 -4.58 -0.73 6.49
C SER A 165 -4.60 0.76 6.77
N LYS A 166 -4.27 1.12 7.99
CA LYS A 166 -4.00 2.50 8.37
C LYS A 166 -2.52 2.79 8.24
N SER A 167 -2.19 3.95 7.70
CA SER A 167 -0.80 4.41 7.60
C SER A 167 -0.38 5.19 8.84
N THR A 168 0.93 5.23 9.07
CA THR A 168 1.54 6.11 10.07
C THR A 168 1.39 7.60 9.73
N LEU A 169 1.09 7.94 8.48
CA LEU A 169 0.61 9.26 8.10
C LEU A 169 -0.91 9.32 8.22
N LYS A 170 -1.42 10.32 8.94
CA LYS A 170 -2.86 10.55 9.07
C LYS A 170 -3.49 10.78 7.69
N ARG A 171 -4.71 10.27 7.50
CA ARG A 171 -5.49 10.34 6.26
C ARG A 171 -4.96 9.51 5.09
N ASN A 172 -3.91 8.76 5.26
CA ASN A 172 -3.42 7.83 4.23
C ASN A 172 -3.82 6.40 4.63
N ASP A 173 -5.04 6.02 4.29
CA ASP A 173 -5.65 4.74 4.66
C ASP A 173 -6.07 3.95 3.42
N MET A 174 -6.04 2.63 3.51
CA MET A 174 -6.45 1.74 2.44
C MET A 174 -7.36 0.64 2.99
N GLN A 175 -8.48 0.45 2.31
CA GLN A 175 -9.34 -0.71 2.49
C GLN A 175 -9.38 -1.50 1.19
N ARG A 176 -9.23 -2.81 1.27
CA ARG A 176 -9.23 -3.70 0.11
C ARG A 176 -10.12 -4.90 0.39
N PHE A 177 -11.00 -5.18 -0.54
CA PHE A 177 -11.82 -6.38 -0.57
C PHE A 177 -11.50 -7.17 -1.82
N ASN A 178 -11.22 -8.46 -1.67
CA ASN A 178 -10.88 -9.36 -2.76
C ASN A 178 -11.78 -10.60 -2.72
N VAL A 179 -12.22 -11.03 -3.88
CA VAL A 179 -12.83 -12.36 -4.09
C VAL A 179 -12.15 -12.98 -5.29
N ARG A 180 -11.71 -14.22 -5.15
CA ARG A 180 -11.14 -15.02 -6.23
C ARG A 180 -11.77 -16.39 -6.26
N PHE A 181 -12.13 -16.83 -7.45
CA PHE A 181 -12.66 -18.16 -7.71
C PHE A 181 -11.89 -18.79 -8.85
N ASN A 182 -11.24 -19.92 -8.58
CA ASN A 182 -10.53 -20.72 -9.57
C ASN A 182 -11.20 -22.09 -9.64
N THR A 183 -11.44 -22.61 -10.85
CA THR A 183 -11.95 -23.96 -11.03
C THR A 183 -11.31 -24.64 -12.23
N ASP A 184 -11.01 -25.90 -12.06
CA ASP A 184 -10.45 -26.81 -13.07
C ASP A 184 -11.47 -27.92 -13.29
N ILE A 185 -11.95 -28.10 -14.53
CA ILE A 185 -13.01 -29.07 -14.89
C ILE A 185 -12.48 -30.00 -15.98
N VAL A 186 -12.50 -31.30 -15.72
CA VAL A 186 -12.14 -32.37 -16.65
C VAL A 186 -13.41 -33.06 -17.11
N LEU A 187 -14.00 -32.60 -18.21
CA LEU A 187 -15.25 -33.19 -18.72
C LEU A 187 -15.04 -34.59 -19.30
N ASN A 188 -13.94 -34.82 -19.98
CA ASN A 188 -13.50 -36.13 -20.47
C ASN A 188 -12.01 -36.11 -20.80
N LYS A 189 -11.43 -37.24 -21.29
CA LYS A 189 -10.01 -37.35 -21.63
C LYS A 189 -9.50 -36.35 -22.67
N TRP A 190 -10.39 -35.70 -23.40
CA TRP A 190 -10.10 -34.78 -24.50
C TRP A 190 -10.44 -33.34 -24.16
N PHE A 191 -11.24 -33.08 -23.12
CA PHE A 191 -11.76 -31.76 -22.79
C PHE A 191 -11.48 -31.39 -21.34
N TYR A 192 -10.58 -30.44 -21.20
CA TYR A 192 -10.18 -29.82 -19.93
C TYR A 192 -10.49 -28.32 -20.01
N THR A 193 -11.14 -27.78 -19.01
CA THR A 193 -11.47 -26.37 -18.91
C THR A 193 -10.94 -25.78 -17.62
N ARG A 194 -10.32 -24.63 -17.73
CA ARG A 194 -9.88 -23.81 -16.60
C ARG A 194 -10.66 -22.51 -16.61
N PHE A 195 -11.24 -22.14 -15.48
CA PHE A 195 -11.92 -20.88 -15.30
C PHE A 195 -11.39 -20.17 -14.08
N ASP A 196 -11.00 -18.90 -14.26
CA ASP A 196 -10.47 -18.04 -13.23
C ASP A 196 -11.25 -16.73 -13.22
N ALA A 197 -11.84 -16.36 -12.08
CA ALA A 197 -12.53 -15.12 -11.87
C ALA A 197 -11.95 -14.42 -10.64
N SER A 198 -11.70 -13.12 -10.74
CA SER A 198 -11.26 -12.33 -9.60
C SER A 198 -11.94 -10.97 -9.60
N TYR A 199 -12.32 -10.54 -8.42
CA TYR A 199 -12.83 -9.20 -8.17
C TYR A 199 -12.04 -8.54 -7.04
N THR A 200 -11.59 -7.34 -7.26
CA THR A 200 -10.85 -6.55 -6.27
C THR A 200 -11.43 -5.15 -6.21
N ASN A 201 -11.81 -4.71 -5.03
CA ASN A 201 -12.20 -3.33 -4.75
C ASN A 201 -11.21 -2.73 -3.76
N VAL A 202 -10.62 -1.58 -4.11
CA VAL A 202 -9.65 -0.86 -3.28
C VAL A 202 -10.13 0.57 -3.09
N ILE A 203 -10.33 0.94 -1.83
CA ILE A 203 -10.63 2.32 -1.43
C ILE A 203 -9.39 2.88 -0.76
N ARG A 204 -8.89 4.02 -1.24
CA ARG A 204 -7.75 4.74 -0.67
C ARG A 204 -8.17 6.15 -0.34
N ASN A 205 -7.81 6.58 0.87
CA ASN A 205 -7.88 7.96 1.30
C ASN A 205 -6.45 8.52 1.29
N LEU A 206 -6.25 9.66 0.66
CA LEU A 206 -4.97 10.37 0.55
C LEU A 206 -5.11 11.78 1.14
#